data_ae6e8a54eb04ab83ce4549c276854424
#
_entry.id   ae6e8a54eb04ab83ce4549c276854424
#
_cell.length_a   1.000
_cell.length_b   1.000
_cell.length_c   1.000
_cell.angle_alpha   90.00
_cell.angle_beta   90.00
_cell.angle_gamma   90.00
#
_symmetry.space_group_name_H-M   'P 1'
#
loop_
_entity.id
_entity.type
_entity.pdbx_description
1 polymer ?
#
loop_
_entity_poly.entity_id
_entity_poly.type
_entity_poly.pdbx_seq_one_letter_code
_entity_poly.pdbx_strand_id
1 'polypeptide(L)'
;MPLEIQEKYNDIWRKMFVDGKMNGFEDVLFDNELKTRNINKSFKYAKISDFNEGKKFLNKINNYKNIDILTIVVNFVDILGHSRSESDVLKELIPNEAAYRQSIYNWFSNSWLYDCLKEFSEWNSDVIITSDHGNIQVNKPVAVKADNTASKGVRYKYGRNLNVNDKKAL
;
A
#
# COMPACT_ATOMS: atom_id res chain seq x y z
N MET A 1 1.29 -10.90 1.40
CA MET A 1 1.56 -11.25 2.82
C MET A 1 2.50 -12.45 2.84
N PRO A 2 3.56 -12.46 3.65
CA PRO A 2 4.47 -13.61 3.78
C PRO A 2 3.74 -14.88 4.19
N LEU A 3 4.20 -16.05 3.69
CA LEU A 3 3.57 -17.35 3.97
C LEU A 3 3.46 -17.65 5.45
N GLU A 4 4.51 -17.33 6.21
CA GLU A 4 4.53 -17.52 7.67
C GLU A 4 3.41 -16.76 8.39
N ILE A 5 3.10 -15.55 7.94
CA ILE A 5 2.00 -14.74 8.48
C ILE A 5 0.65 -15.33 8.05
N GLN A 6 0.54 -15.84 6.82
CA GLN A 6 -0.68 -16.50 6.34
C GLN A 6 -1.00 -17.75 7.15
N GLU A 7 0.00 -18.58 7.42
CA GLU A 7 -0.14 -19.79 8.23
C GLU A 7 -0.51 -19.47 9.68
N LYS A 8 0.19 -18.50 10.27
CA LYS A 8 -0.05 -18.06 11.64
C LYS A 8 -1.45 -17.48 11.87
N TYR A 9 -2.00 -16.79 10.88
CA TYR A 9 -3.31 -16.12 10.93
C TYR A 9 -4.27 -16.64 9.87
N ASN A 10 -4.30 -17.95 9.65
CA ASN A 10 -5.06 -18.60 8.59
C ASN A 10 -6.56 -18.23 8.60
N ASP A 11 -7.17 -18.11 9.78
CA ASP A 11 -8.60 -17.75 9.89
C ASP A 11 -8.88 -16.33 9.41
N ILE A 12 -8.00 -15.38 9.73
CA ILE A 12 -8.10 -13.99 9.26
C ILE A 12 -7.84 -13.97 7.75
N TRP A 13 -6.82 -14.69 7.29
CA TRP A 13 -6.48 -14.81 5.89
C TRP A 13 -7.65 -15.35 5.06
N ARG A 14 -8.31 -16.40 5.52
CA ARG A 14 -9.50 -16.97 4.85
C ARG A 14 -10.64 -15.97 4.77
N LYS A 15 -10.93 -15.24 5.83
CA LYS A 15 -11.96 -14.18 5.82
C LYS A 15 -11.66 -13.08 4.81
N MET A 16 -10.41 -12.66 4.69
CA MET A 16 -9.99 -11.68 3.69
C MET A 16 -10.29 -12.15 2.26
N PHE A 17 -10.11 -13.44 1.99
CA PHE A 17 -10.38 -14.01 0.67
C PHE A 17 -11.87 -14.24 0.41
N VAL A 18 -12.60 -14.80 1.38
CA VAL A 18 -14.01 -15.17 1.24
C VAL A 18 -14.90 -13.94 1.14
N ASP A 19 -14.62 -12.92 1.95
CA ASP A 19 -15.44 -11.70 1.99
C ASP A 19 -15.06 -10.70 0.88
N GLY A 20 -14.07 -11.01 0.05
CA GLY A 20 -13.59 -10.11 -1.02
C GLY A 20 -12.98 -8.80 -0.50
N LYS A 21 -12.82 -8.69 0.81
CA LYS A 21 -12.22 -7.52 1.49
C LYS A 21 -10.72 -7.73 1.65
N MET A 22 -10.01 -7.91 0.55
CA MET A 22 -8.55 -7.90 0.59
C MET A 22 -8.10 -6.63 1.32
N ASN A 23 -7.22 -6.80 2.30
CA ASN A 23 -6.73 -5.72 3.16
C ASN A 23 -7.77 -5.10 4.12
N GLY A 24 -8.83 -5.83 4.47
CA GLY A 24 -9.86 -5.37 5.42
C GLY A 24 -9.56 -5.64 6.89
N PHE A 25 -8.48 -6.40 7.20
CA PHE A 25 -8.14 -6.86 8.55
C PHE A 25 -6.70 -6.55 8.95
N GLU A 26 -6.08 -5.55 8.33
CA GLU A 26 -4.69 -5.17 8.61
C GLU A 26 -4.52 -4.69 10.05
N ASP A 27 -5.49 -3.97 10.57
CA ASP A 27 -5.56 -3.53 11.97
C ASP A 27 -5.58 -4.71 12.95
N VAL A 28 -6.40 -5.73 12.65
CA VAL A 28 -6.51 -6.94 13.47
C VAL A 28 -5.21 -7.75 13.44
N LEU A 29 -4.59 -7.86 12.27
CA LEU A 29 -3.30 -8.55 12.12
C LEU A 29 -2.21 -7.85 12.90
N PHE A 30 -2.15 -6.52 12.83
CA PHE A 30 -1.15 -5.74 13.54
C PHE A 30 -1.33 -5.82 15.07
N ASP A 31 -2.58 -5.71 15.55
CA ASP A 31 -2.89 -5.88 16.98
C ASP A 31 -2.48 -7.27 17.48
N ASN A 32 -2.76 -8.32 16.71
CA ASN A 32 -2.35 -9.68 17.04
C ASN A 32 -0.82 -9.85 17.09
N GLU A 33 -0.09 -9.19 16.18
CA GLU A 33 1.38 -9.19 16.20
C GLU A 33 1.94 -8.49 17.44
N LEU A 34 1.36 -7.37 17.84
CA LEU A 34 1.75 -6.67 19.07
C LEU A 34 1.54 -7.57 20.30
N LYS A 35 0.38 -8.21 20.40
CA LYS A 35 0.05 -9.15 21.49
C LYS A 35 1.00 -10.35 21.54
N THR A 36 1.30 -10.94 20.37
CA THR A 36 2.23 -12.09 20.28
C THR A 36 3.65 -11.74 20.75
N ARG A 37 4.05 -10.50 20.53
CA ARG A 37 5.36 -9.98 20.95
C ARG A 37 5.36 -9.42 22.38
N ASN A 38 4.26 -9.57 23.11
CA ASN A 38 4.05 -9.01 24.45
C ASN A 38 4.24 -7.48 24.51
N ILE A 39 3.90 -6.79 23.42
CA ILE A 39 3.94 -5.34 23.36
C ILE A 39 2.59 -4.81 23.84
N ASN A 40 2.54 -4.41 25.11
CA ASN A 40 1.34 -3.85 25.73
C ASN A 40 1.32 -2.33 25.57
N LYS A 41 0.95 -1.87 24.36
CA LYS A 41 0.90 -0.47 23.98
C LYS A 41 -0.46 -0.12 23.41
N SER A 42 -0.94 1.09 23.66
CA SER A 42 -2.14 1.60 23.01
C SER A 42 -1.87 1.75 21.51
N PHE A 43 -2.79 1.26 20.70
CA PHE A 43 -2.63 1.18 19.27
C PHE A 43 -3.83 1.78 18.55
N LYS A 44 -3.56 2.50 17.46
CA LYS A 44 -4.56 2.96 16.51
C LYS A 44 -4.08 2.76 15.09
N TYR A 45 -4.95 2.19 14.26
CA TYR A 45 -4.75 2.02 12.82
C TYR A 45 -5.74 2.91 12.08
N ALA A 46 -5.26 3.64 11.07
CA ALA A 46 -6.06 4.47 10.19
C ALA A 46 -5.66 4.19 8.73
N LYS A 47 -6.59 3.68 7.93
CA LYS A 47 -6.42 3.53 6.49
C LYS A 47 -7.17 4.66 5.80
N ILE A 48 -6.48 5.41 4.96
CA ILE A 48 -6.99 6.62 4.33
C ILE A 48 -6.86 6.46 2.82
N SER A 49 -8.01 6.39 2.17
CA SER A 49 -8.13 6.10 0.74
C SER A 49 -8.41 7.34 -0.09
N ASP A 50 -8.97 8.39 0.50
CA ASP A 50 -9.32 9.62 -0.20
C ASP A 50 -9.01 10.89 0.59
N PHE A 51 -9.17 12.03 -0.08
CA PHE A 51 -8.92 13.35 0.48
C PHE A 51 -9.85 13.70 1.65
N ASN A 52 -11.13 13.33 1.58
CA ASN A 52 -12.10 13.68 2.61
C ASN A 52 -11.85 12.88 3.90
N GLU A 53 -11.49 11.61 3.77
CA GLU A 53 -11.05 10.79 4.91
C GLU A 53 -9.81 11.40 5.56
N GLY A 54 -8.85 11.84 4.76
CA GLY A 54 -7.65 12.50 5.25
C GLY A 54 -7.94 13.80 6.00
N LYS A 55 -8.82 14.64 5.48
CA LYS A 55 -9.25 15.85 6.18
C LYS A 55 -10.00 15.54 7.49
N LYS A 56 -10.86 14.53 7.50
CA LYS A 56 -11.53 14.08 8.74
C LYS A 56 -10.54 13.56 9.77
N PHE A 57 -9.51 12.86 9.32
CA PHE A 57 -8.44 12.39 10.19
C PHE A 57 -7.66 13.56 10.79
N LEU A 58 -7.21 14.51 9.97
CA LEU A 58 -6.51 15.72 10.40
C LEU A 58 -7.31 16.50 11.43
N ASN A 59 -8.61 16.70 11.21
CA ASN A 59 -9.48 17.41 12.14
C ASN A 59 -9.60 16.73 13.52
N LYS A 60 -9.29 15.45 13.61
CA LYS A 60 -9.32 14.65 14.85
C LYS A 60 -7.93 14.28 15.36
N ILE A 61 -6.87 14.85 14.78
CA ILE A 61 -5.50 14.40 15.01
C ILE A 61 -5.10 14.47 16.49
N ASN A 62 -5.57 15.48 17.21
CA ASN A 62 -5.29 15.64 18.63
C ASN A 62 -5.83 14.50 19.51
N ASN A 63 -6.84 13.76 19.03
CA ASN A 63 -7.35 12.59 19.75
C ASN A 63 -6.35 11.44 19.79
N TYR A 64 -5.32 11.49 18.95
CA TYR A 64 -4.30 10.44 18.82
C TYR A 64 -2.99 10.76 19.53
N LYS A 65 -2.86 11.97 20.11
CA LYS A 65 -1.61 12.44 20.74
C LYS A 65 -1.10 11.53 21.87
N ASN A 66 -2.00 10.86 22.58
CA ASN A 66 -1.66 9.99 23.70
C ASN A 66 -1.67 8.49 23.33
N ILE A 67 -1.73 8.17 22.04
CA ILE A 67 -1.65 6.78 21.55
C ILE A 67 -0.17 6.42 21.39
N ASP A 68 0.24 5.29 21.94
CA ASP A 68 1.64 4.85 21.88
C ASP A 68 2.09 4.51 20.44
N ILE A 69 1.20 3.89 19.66
CA ILE A 69 1.48 3.48 18.27
C ILE A 69 0.32 3.92 17.39
N LEU A 70 0.58 4.90 16.53
CA LEU A 70 -0.36 5.34 15.51
C LEU A 70 0.14 4.89 14.13
N THR A 71 -0.58 4.00 13.48
CA THR A 71 -0.29 3.55 12.12
C THR A 71 -1.25 4.21 11.13
N ILE A 72 -0.70 4.87 10.13
CA ILE A 72 -1.47 5.53 9.08
C ILE A 72 -1.08 4.91 7.74
N VAL A 73 -2.03 4.31 7.05
CA VAL A 73 -1.86 3.79 5.70
C VAL A 73 -2.47 4.77 4.70
N VAL A 74 -1.66 5.21 3.74
CA VAL A 74 -2.04 6.20 2.74
C VAL A 74 -1.97 5.57 1.36
N ASN A 75 -3.12 5.34 0.74
CA ASN A 75 -3.19 4.61 -0.53
C ASN A 75 -2.99 5.49 -1.78
N PHE A 76 -2.82 6.80 -1.64
CA PHE A 76 -2.76 7.72 -2.79
C PHE A 76 -1.70 7.32 -3.83
N VAL A 77 -0.49 7.00 -3.39
CA VAL A 77 0.63 6.69 -4.30
C VAL A 77 0.38 5.40 -5.08
N ASP A 78 -0.17 4.39 -4.43
CA ASP A 78 -0.53 3.12 -5.05
C ASP A 78 -1.69 3.30 -6.05
N ILE A 79 -2.75 4.00 -5.64
CA ILE A 79 -3.89 4.33 -6.52
C ILE A 79 -3.43 5.13 -7.74
N LEU A 80 -2.57 6.13 -7.57
CA LEU A 80 -2.03 6.92 -8.68
C LEU A 80 -1.24 6.04 -9.66
N GLY A 81 -0.42 5.12 -9.15
CA GLY A 81 0.35 4.18 -9.95
C GLY A 81 -0.52 3.26 -10.79
N HIS A 82 -1.58 2.71 -10.20
CA HIS A 82 -2.57 1.88 -10.90
C HIS A 82 -3.39 2.67 -11.91
N SER A 83 -3.99 3.79 -11.48
CA SER A 83 -4.86 4.63 -12.33
C SER A 83 -4.13 5.21 -13.54
N ARG A 84 -2.82 5.50 -13.42
CA ARG A 84 -2.01 5.95 -14.56
C ARG A 84 -2.03 4.94 -15.71
N SER A 85 -2.01 3.65 -15.43
CA SER A 85 -2.02 2.61 -16.46
C SER A 85 -3.37 2.46 -17.15
N GLU A 86 -4.45 2.91 -16.54
CA GLU A 86 -5.83 2.71 -16.99
C GLU A 86 -6.44 3.94 -17.65
N SER A 87 -5.89 5.14 -17.39
CA SER A 87 -6.42 6.41 -17.88
C SER A 87 -5.49 7.05 -18.90
N ASP A 88 -5.98 7.31 -20.11
CA ASP A 88 -5.19 7.99 -21.17
C ASP A 88 -4.84 9.42 -20.78
N VAL A 89 -5.73 10.12 -20.08
CA VAL A 89 -5.46 11.47 -19.56
C VAL A 89 -4.32 11.44 -18.55
N LEU A 90 -4.30 10.45 -17.65
CA LEU A 90 -3.21 10.31 -16.67
C LEU A 90 -1.90 9.87 -17.34
N LYS A 91 -1.93 9.07 -18.41
CA LYS A 91 -0.73 8.75 -19.20
C LYS A 91 -0.13 9.98 -19.83
N GLU A 92 -0.97 10.91 -20.34
CA GLU A 92 -0.52 12.17 -20.91
C GLU A 92 0.03 13.13 -19.84
N LEU A 93 -0.64 13.26 -18.70
CA LEU A 93 -0.21 14.12 -17.60
C LEU A 93 1.05 13.59 -16.89
N ILE A 94 1.21 12.28 -16.82
CA ILE A 94 2.29 11.59 -16.13
C ILE A 94 3.01 10.65 -17.11
N PRO A 95 3.70 11.18 -18.14
CA PRO A 95 4.25 10.38 -19.23
C PRO A 95 5.45 9.52 -18.82
N ASN A 96 6.15 9.90 -17.76
CA ASN A 96 7.38 9.25 -17.33
C ASN A 96 7.53 9.25 -15.80
N GLU A 97 8.63 8.65 -15.32
CA GLU A 97 8.91 8.54 -13.89
C GLU A 97 9.12 9.90 -13.22
N ALA A 98 9.78 10.84 -13.90
CA ALA A 98 10.01 12.19 -13.36
C ALA A 98 8.68 12.92 -13.11
N ALA A 99 7.74 12.85 -14.05
CA ALA A 99 6.41 13.41 -13.91
C ALA A 99 5.61 12.70 -12.80
N TYR A 100 5.78 11.38 -12.64
CA TYR A 100 5.15 10.61 -11.57
C TYR A 100 5.65 11.06 -10.18
N ARG A 101 6.95 11.18 -10.00
CA ARG A 101 7.55 11.67 -8.76
C ARG A 101 7.13 13.10 -8.45
N GLN A 102 7.09 13.97 -9.47
CA GLN A 102 6.63 15.36 -9.32
C GLN A 102 5.16 15.43 -8.90
N SER A 103 4.31 14.55 -9.44
CA SER A 103 2.90 14.46 -9.05
C SER A 103 2.73 14.05 -7.59
N ILE A 104 3.52 13.08 -7.13
CA ILE A 104 3.53 12.66 -5.72
C ILE A 104 4.01 13.81 -4.82
N TYR A 105 5.09 14.49 -5.20
CA TYR A 105 5.61 15.63 -4.46
C TYR A 105 4.60 16.76 -4.34
N ASN A 106 3.96 17.13 -5.45
CA ASN A 106 2.94 18.17 -5.47
C ASN A 106 1.74 17.81 -4.60
N TRP A 107 1.27 16.55 -4.71
CA TRP A 107 0.20 16.06 -3.84
C TRP A 107 0.61 16.13 -2.37
N PHE A 108 1.75 15.57 -2.03
CA PHE A 108 2.24 15.52 -0.65
C PHE A 108 2.34 16.91 -0.03
N SER A 109 2.98 17.86 -0.73
CA SER A 109 3.22 19.23 -0.25
C SER A 109 1.94 20.02 0.01
N ASN A 110 0.80 19.61 -0.61
CA ASN A 110 -0.49 20.26 -0.48
C ASN A 110 -1.54 19.36 0.18
N SER A 111 -1.10 18.26 0.80
CA SER A 111 -2.01 17.27 1.35
C SER A 111 -2.25 17.44 2.84
N TRP A 112 -3.35 16.87 3.29
CA TRP A 112 -3.64 16.69 4.70
C TRP A 112 -2.53 15.92 5.44
N LEU A 113 -1.79 15.04 4.74
CA LEU A 113 -0.69 14.26 5.31
C LEU A 113 0.48 15.17 5.73
N TYR A 114 0.82 16.15 4.88
CA TYR A 114 1.84 17.14 5.21
C TYR A 114 1.45 17.95 6.45
N ASP A 115 0.19 18.33 6.56
CA ASP A 115 -0.31 19.02 7.75
C ASP A 115 -0.28 18.11 8.99
N CYS A 116 -0.60 16.81 8.86
CA CYS A 116 -0.41 15.85 9.95
C CYS A 116 1.06 15.78 10.40
N LEU A 117 2.02 15.76 9.46
CA LEU A 117 3.44 15.72 9.83
C LEU A 117 3.91 16.98 10.56
N LYS A 118 3.35 18.15 10.24
CA LYS A 118 3.58 19.37 11.03
C LYS A 118 3.07 19.21 12.46
N GLU A 119 1.86 18.69 12.64
CA GLU A 119 1.33 18.42 13.97
C GLU A 119 2.20 17.41 14.73
N PHE A 120 2.61 16.33 14.07
CA PHE A 120 3.48 15.32 14.69
C PHE A 120 4.86 15.88 15.08
N SER A 121 5.37 16.89 14.37
CA SER A 121 6.64 17.52 14.74
C SER A 121 6.57 18.27 16.07
N GLU A 122 5.38 18.66 16.51
CA GLU A 122 5.12 19.26 17.81
C GLU A 122 4.87 18.21 18.91
N TRP A 123 4.78 16.95 18.55
CA TRP A 123 4.61 15.85 19.49
C TRP A 123 5.98 15.31 19.89
N ASN A 124 6.11 14.83 21.11
CA ASN A 124 7.31 14.11 21.54
C ASN A 124 7.22 12.64 21.09
N SER A 125 7.29 12.42 19.76
CA SER A 125 7.12 11.10 19.15
C SER A 125 8.04 10.94 17.95
N ASP A 126 8.44 9.69 17.69
CA ASP A 126 9.18 9.33 16.51
C ASP A 126 8.24 9.08 15.34
N VAL A 127 8.60 9.51 14.13
CA VAL A 127 7.87 9.26 12.90
C VAL A 127 8.67 8.34 12.00
N ILE A 128 8.10 7.18 11.66
CA ILE A 128 8.68 6.22 10.73
C ILE A 128 7.86 6.23 9.43
N ILE A 129 8.51 6.56 8.31
CA ILE A 129 7.90 6.52 6.98
C ILE A 129 8.44 5.30 6.24
N THR A 130 7.54 4.46 5.74
CA THR A 130 7.89 3.23 5.04
C THR A 130 6.88 2.93 3.92
N SER A 131 7.14 1.91 3.13
CA SER A 131 6.22 1.36 2.14
C SER A 131 6.23 -0.16 2.19
N ASP A 132 5.14 -0.79 1.78
CA ASP A 132 5.01 -2.24 1.68
C ASP A 132 5.75 -2.82 0.48
N HIS A 133 5.89 -2.03 -0.60
CA HIS A 133 6.68 -2.35 -1.79
C HIS A 133 7.14 -1.07 -2.51
N GLY A 134 8.06 -1.24 -3.45
CA GLY A 134 8.49 -0.17 -4.35
C GLY A 134 7.81 -0.24 -5.70
N ASN A 135 8.09 0.75 -6.54
CA ASN A 135 7.73 0.77 -7.96
C ASN A 135 8.97 0.52 -8.83
N ILE A 136 8.76 -0.20 -9.92
CA ILE A 136 9.80 -0.41 -10.95
C ILE A 136 9.24 -0.02 -12.31
N GLN A 137 10.01 0.77 -13.05
CA GLN A 137 9.69 1.10 -14.43
C GLN A 137 10.09 -0.07 -15.32
N VAL A 138 9.16 -0.56 -16.16
CA VAL A 138 9.42 -1.56 -17.18
C VAL A 138 9.21 -0.95 -18.56
N ASN A 139 10.18 -1.15 -19.45
CA ASN A 139 10.17 -0.53 -20.77
C ASN A 139 9.61 -1.44 -21.87
N LYS A 140 9.62 -2.76 -21.66
CA LYS A 140 9.18 -3.74 -22.66
C LYS A 140 8.32 -4.81 -21.98
N PRO A 141 7.00 -4.79 -22.17
CA PRO A 141 6.17 -5.89 -21.75
C PRO A 141 6.40 -7.11 -22.63
N VAL A 142 6.46 -8.28 -22.02
CA VAL A 142 6.55 -9.56 -22.72
C VAL A 142 5.24 -10.32 -22.54
N ALA A 143 4.62 -10.72 -23.64
CA ALA A 143 3.43 -11.54 -23.60
C ALA A 143 3.79 -12.98 -23.23
N VAL A 144 3.22 -13.47 -22.13
CA VAL A 144 3.40 -14.85 -21.66
C VAL A 144 2.09 -15.60 -21.81
N LYS A 145 2.09 -16.64 -22.64
CA LYS A 145 0.97 -17.61 -22.67
C LYS A 145 1.12 -18.55 -21.50
N ALA A 146 0.07 -18.68 -20.71
CA ALA A 146 0.07 -19.49 -19.50
C ALA A 146 -1.31 -20.13 -19.29
N ASP A 147 -1.35 -21.22 -18.57
CA ASP A 147 -2.61 -21.81 -18.11
C ASP A 147 -3.19 -21.08 -16.89
N ASN A 148 -4.37 -21.50 -16.46
CA ASN A 148 -5.08 -20.88 -15.33
C ASN A 148 -4.38 -21.08 -13.98
N THR A 149 -3.35 -21.91 -13.91
CA THR A 149 -2.56 -22.17 -12.69
C THR A 149 -1.37 -21.22 -12.54
N ALA A 150 -1.05 -20.45 -13.61
CA ALA A 150 0.02 -19.48 -13.56
C ALA A 150 -0.33 -18.26 -12.70
N SER A 151 0.70 -17.62 -12.15
CA SER A 151 0.52 -16.38 -11.38
C SER A 151 -0.19 -15.30 -12.20
N LYS A 152 -1.09 -14.55 -11.56
CA LYS A 152 -1.82 -13.44 -12.20
C LYS A 152 -1.03 -12.13 -12.22
N GLY A 153 0.15 -12.08 -11.56
CA GLY A 153 0.97 -10.88 -11.46
C GLY A 153 1.42 -10.35 -12.83
N VAL A 154 1.52 -9.03 -12.95
CA VAL A 154 1.95 -8.36 -14.19
C VAL A 154 3.47 -8.15 -14.26
N ARG A 155 4.17 -8.18 -13.13
CA ARG A 155 5.64 -7.99 -13.08
C ARG A 155 6.41 -9.19 -13.56
N TYR A 156 5.96 -10.37 -13.15
CA TYR A 156 6.52 -11.66 -13.51
C TYR A 156 5.42 -12.72 -13.50
N LYS A 157 5.65 -13.77 -14.24
CA LYS A 157 4.78 -14.94 -14.22
C LYS A 157 5.59 -16.17 -13.86
N TYR A 158 5.01 -16.99 -13.01
CA TYR A 158 5.53 -18.33 -12.71
C TYR A 158 4.40 -19.35 -12.82
N GLY A 159 4.75 -20.54 -13.21
CA GLY A 159 3.80 -21.64 -13.43
C GLY A 159 4.49 -22.79 -14.18
N ARG A 160 3.77 -23.90 -14.37
CA ARG A 160 4.34 -25.09 -15.00
C ARG A 160 4.37 -25.00 -16.53
N ASN A 161 3.37 -24.35 -17.14
CA ASN A 161 3.16 -24.31 -18.60
C ASN A 161 3.26 -22.87 -19.10
N LEU A 162 4.45 -22.26 -18.96
CA LEU A 162 4.70 -20.93 -19.51
C LEU A 162 5.30 -21.04 -20.90
N ASN A 163 4.76 -20.30 -21.85
CA ASN A 163 5.31 -20.17 -23.20
C ASN A 163 5.56 -18.71 -23.51
N VAL A 164 6.80 -18.40 -23.88
CA VAL A 164 7.25 -17.04 -24.17
C VAL A 164 7.96 -17.06 -25.53
N ASN A 165 7.51 -16.21 -26.44
CA ASN A 165 8.11 -16.08 -27.78
C ASN A 165 9.33 -15.12 -27.79
N ASP A 166 9.67 -14.49 -26.68
CA ASP A 166 10.80 -13.57 -26.61
C ASP A 166 12.02 -14.27 -25.98
N LYS A 167 13.11 -14.33 -26.75
CA LYS A 167 14.38 -14.95 -26.29
C LYS A 167 15.07 -14.22 -25.14
N LYS A 168 14.58 -13.01 -24.78
CA LYS A 168 15.10 -12.20 -23.68
C LYS A 168 14.29 -12.31 -22.39
N ALA A 169 13.18 -13.05 -22.41
CA ALA A 169 12.43 -13.39 -21.21
C ALA A 169 13.04 -14.67 -20.61
N LEU A 170 13.65 -14.54 -19.47
CA LEU A 170 14.15 -15.64 -18.66
C LEU A 170 13.18 -15.97 -17.55
#